data_f1c868efa507ffbb9292f0be70aafdd6
#
_entry.id   f1c868efa507ffbb9292f0be70aafdd6
#
_cell.length_a   1.000
_cell.length_b   1.000
_cell.length_c   1.000
_cell.angle_alpha   90.00
_cell.angle_beta   90.00
_cell.angle_gamma   90.00
#
_symmetry.space_group_name_H-M   'P 1'
#
loop_
_entity.id
_entity.type
_entity.pdbx_description
1 polymer ?
#
loop_
_entity_poly.entity_id
_entity_poly.type
_entity_poly.pdbx_seq_one_letter_code
_entity_poly.pdbx_strand_id
1 'polypeptide(L)'
;MMQIDTIKEYVESSMSDKRFTHVLGVVETAKKLAQRHDVNITDAQLAALLHDVAKEQPLNQTAALLRLVGEDVYLKHSDKVWHAPMGAVVAEKVLAIENLDILNAIKYHTTGRPKMSKLEQVIFVADYTEPNRTHANCIAVRELWGNLDKAVAEILKQKLEKVTELGLNLHPDTLAAYEYYKKYAD
;
A
#
# COMPACT_ATOMS: atom_id res chain seq x y z
N MET A 1 -4.77 -2.80 22.63
CA MET A 1 -4.30 -3.09 21.26
C MET A 1 -4.35 -4.61 21.08
N MET A 2 -4.97 -5.10 20.01
CA MET A 2 -5.03 -6.54 19.69
C MET A 2 -3.61 -7.07 19.46
N GLN A 3 -3.34 -8.31 19.90
CA GLN A 3 -2.00 -8.89 19.69
C GLN A 3 -1.76 -9.13 18.18
N ILE A 4 -0.53 -8.97 17.73
CA ILE A 4 -0.17 -9.07 16.30
C ILE A 4 -0.47 -10.46 15.72
N ASP A 5 -0.36 -11.51 16.53
CA ASP A 5 -0.69 -12.87 16.13
C ASP A 5 -2.19 -13.04 15.84
N THR A 6 -3.06 -12.45 16.67
CA THR A 6 -4.51 -12.44 16.43
C THR A 6 -4.87 -11.67 15.15
N ILE A 7 -4.18 -10.55 14.90
CA ILE A 7 -4.36 -9.80 13.65
C ILE A 7 -3.91 -10.64 12.45
N LYS A 8 -2.79 -11.35 12.58
CA LYS A 8 -2.28 -12.23 11.52
C LYS A 8 -3.27 -13.36 11.19
N GLU A 9 -3.86 -14.02 12.19
CA GLU A 9 -4.89 -15.04 12.01
C GLU A 9 -6.13 -14.48 11.29
N TYR A 10 -6.56 -13.27 11.67
CA TYR A 10 -7.66 -12.57 11.00
C TYR A 10 -7.35 -12.31 9.52
N VAL A 11 -6.15 -11.79 9.22
CA VAL A 11 -5.72 -11.51 7.84
C VAL A 11 -5.63 -12.79 7.02
N GLU A 12 -5.03 -13.86 7.56
CA GLU A 12 -4.93 -15.16 6.92
C GLU A 12 -6.31 -15.72 6.56
N SER A 13 -7.28 -15.62 7.47
CA SER A 13 -8.66 -16.09 7.23
C SER A 13 -9.46 -15.24 6.25
N SER A 14 -9.01 -14.01 5.95
CA SER A 14 -9.72 -13.05 5.10
C SER A 14 -9.32 -13.07 3.62
N MET A 15 -8.35 -13.90 3.25
CA MET A 15 -7.81 -13.93 1.89
C MET A 15 -7.32 -15.32 1.47
N SER A 16 -7.02 -15.49 0.17
CA SER A 16 -6.43 -16.72 -0.36
C SER A 16 -4.98 -16.91 0.10
N ASP A 17 -4.50 -18.17 0.16
CA ASP A 17 -3.13 -18.54 0.50
C ASP A 17 -2.10 -17.80 -0.36
N LYS A 18 -2.41 -17.63 -1.66
CA LYS A 18 -1.56 -16.87 -2.58
C LYS A 18 -1.43 -15.41 -2.15
N ARG A 19 -2.54 -14.77 -1.77
CA ARG A 19 -2.52 -13.39 -1.29
C ARG A 19 -1.81 -13.29 0.05
N PHE A 20 -2.05 -14.21 0.95
CA PHE A 20 -1.38 -14.23 2.24
C PHE A 20 0.15 -14.41 2.10
N THR A 21 0.61 -15.28 1.19
CA THR A 21 2.04 -15.42 0.86
C THR A 21 2.65 -14.08 0.41
N HIS A 22 1.95 -13.32 -0.46
CA HIS A 22 2.36 -11.98 -0.83
C HIS A 22 2.43 -11.05 0.39
N VAL A 23 1.40 -11.03 1.24
CA VAL A 23 1.39 -10.20 2.45
C VAL A 23 2.59 -10.51 3.35
N LEU A 24 2.94 -11.77 3.55
CA LEU A 24 4.12 -12.15 4.33
C LEU A 24 5.43 -11.65 3.69
N GLY A 25 5.53 -11.68 2.36
CA GLY A 25 6.66 -11.09 1.63
C GLY A 25 6.77 -9.58 1.84
N VAL A 26 5.63 -8.88 1.83
CA VAL A 26 5.56 -7.43 2.12
C VAL A 26 5.97 -7.14 3.57
N VAL A 27 5.52 -7.94 4.55
CA VAL A 27 5.91 -7.80 5.96
C VAL A 27 7.43 -7.91 6.13
N GLU A 28 8.06 -8.92 5.53
CA GLU A 28 9.51 -9.08 5.60
C GLU A 28 10.28 -7.91 4.96
N THR A 29 9.79 -7.43 3.83
CA THR A 29 10.39 -6.29 3.14
C THR A 29 10.21 -5.00 3.92
N ALA A 30 9.01 -4.75 4.46
CA ALA A 30 8.71 -3.58 5.27
C ALA A 30 9.59 -3.53 6.53
N LYS A 31 9.82 -4.65 7.22
CA LYS A 31 10.73 -4.72 8.37
C LYS A 31 12.16 -4.30 8.00
N LYS A 32 12.68 -4.79 6.87
CA LYS A 32 14.04 -4.45 6.38
C LYS A 32 14.14 -2.96 6.04
N LEU A 33 13.15 -2.41 5.35
CA LEU A 33 13.10 -0.99 5.01
C LEU A 33 12.93 -0.11 6.25
N ALA A 34 12.04 -0.51 7.18
CA ALA A 34 11.82 0.21 8.44
C ALA A 34 13.11 0.30 9.27
N GLN A 35 13.85 -0.81 9.41
CA GLN A 35 15.14 -0.83 10.10
C GLN A 35 16.17 0.08 9.42
N ARG A 36 16.19 0.13 8.08
CA ARG A 36 17.14 0.93 7.31
C ARG A 36 16.87 2.43 7.38
N HIS A 37 15.62 2.82 7.61
CA HIS A 37 15.17 4.22 7.55
C HIS A 37 14.69 4.77 8.89
N ASP A 38 15.01 4.10 10.00
CA ASP A 38 14.64 4.51 11.36
C ASP A 38 13.12 4.68 11.55
N VAL A 39 12.32 3.78 10.92
CA VAL A 39 10.88 3.68 11.12
C VAL A 39 10.58 2.61 12.17
N ASN A 40 9.51 2.80 12.94
CA ASN A 40 9.08 1.80 13.92
C ASN A 40 8.76 0.47 13.23
N ILE A 41 9.52 -0.58 13.56
CA ILE A 41 9.40 -1.90 12.93
C ILE A 41 8.04 -2.54 13.20
N THR A 42 7.48 -2.34 14.40
CA THR A 42 6.16 -2.88 14.77
C THR A 42 5.05 -2.21 13.96
N ASP A 43 5.11 -0.90 13.79
CA ASP A 43 4.14 -0.16 12.96
C ASP A 43 4.25 -0.57 11.49
N ALA A 44 5.47 -0.71 10.98
CA ALA A 44 5.70 -1.18 9.61
C ALA A 44 5.19 -2.62 9.40
N GLN A 45 5.43 -3.51 10.36
CA GLN A 45 4.94 -4.88 10.33
C GLN A 45 3.40 -4.90 10.33
N LEU A 46 2.77 -4.10 11.17
CA LEU A 46 1.31 -4.04 11.29
C LEU A 46 0.66 -3.45 10.04
N ALA A 47 1.18 -2.34 9.52
CA ALA A 47 0.69 -1.73 8.29
C ALA A 47 0.86 -2.67 7.08
N ALA A 48 2.00 -3.35 6.97
CA ALA A 48 2.25 -4.33 5.92
C ALA A 48 1.30 -5.55 6.01
N LEU A 49 1.01 -6.03 7.22
CA LEU A 49 0.10 -7.14 7.43
C LEU A 49 -1.34 -6.79 6.99
N LEU A 50 -1.74 -5.52 7.18
CA LEU A 50 -3.09 -5.06 6.92
C LEU A 50 -3.31 -4.40 5.56
N HIS A 51 -2.26 -4.09 4.78
CA HIS A 51 -2.39 -3.30 3.56
C HIS A 51 -3.40 -3.88 2.55
N ASP A 52 -3.45 -5.19 2.42
CA ASP A 52 -4.29 -5.92 1.47
C ASP A 52 -5.49 -6.65 2.13
N VAL A 53 -5.80 -6.37 3.40
CA VAL A 53 -6.86 -7.08 4.18
C VAL A 53 -8.24 -7.05 3.51
N ALA A 54 -8.53 -6.03 2.69
CA ALA A 54 -9.79 -5.90 1.94
C ALA A 54 -9.65 -6.25 0.45
N LYS A 55 -8.51 -6.83 0.00
CA LYS A 55 -8.21 -7.03 -1.42
C LYS A 55 -9.13 -7.99 -2.14
N GLU A 56 -9.57 -9.02 -1.47
CA GLU A 56 -10.41 -10.08 -2.04
C GLU A 56 -11.88 -9.97 -1.62
N GLN A 57 -12.28 -8.80 -1.07
CA GLN A 57 -13.68 -8.53 -0.75
C GLN A 57 -14.53 -8.34 -2.02
N PRO A 58 -15.81 -8.76 -2.01
CA PRO A 58 -16.70 -8.57 -3.15
C PRO A 58 -16.80 -7.09 -3.57
N LEU A 59 -16.61 -6.81 -4.86
CA LEU A 59 -16.56 -5.43 -5.38
C LEU A 59 -17.84 -4.63 -5.11
N ASN A 60 -19.00 -5.28 -5.15
CA ASN A 60 -20.28 -4.61 -4.85
C ASN A 60 -20.37 -4.16 -3.38
N GLN A 61 -19.86 -4.96 -2.45
CA GLN A 61 -19.79 -4.59 -1.03
C GLN A 61 -18.75 -3.49 -0.81
N THR A 62 -17.57 -3.61 -1.41
CA THR A 62 -16.52 -2.58 -1.37
C THR A 62 -17.05 -1.24 -1.89
N ALA A 63 -17.75 -1.23 -3.03
CA ALA A 63 -18.32 -0.02 -3.60
C ALA A 63 -19.39 0.62 -2.69
N ALA A 64 -20.24 -0.18 -2.06
CA ALA A 64 -21.25 0.32 -1.12
C ALA A 64 -20.61 0.96 0.12
N LEU A 65 -19.59 0.32 0.68
CA LEU A 65 -18.86 0.82 1.84
C LEU A 65 -18.05 2.08 1.51
N LEU A 66 -17.40 2.16 0.34
CA LEU A 66 -16.68 3.38 -0.10
C LEU A 66 -17.61 4.59 -0.14
N ARG A 67 -18.86 4.43 -0.66
CA ARG A 67 -19.86 5.50 -0.63
C ARG A 67 -20.24 5.88 0.81
N LEU A 68 -20.44 4.88 1.66
CA LEU A 68 -20.84 5.10 3.06
C LEU A 68 -19.80 5.91 3.85
N VAL A 69 -18.50 5.68 3.59
CA VAL A 69 -17.41 6.36 4.29
C VAL A 69 -16.91 7.62 3.57
N GLY A 70 -17.57 8.05 2.47
CA GLY A 70 -17.20 9.27 1.75
C GLY A 70 -15.95 9.14 0.85
N GLU A 71 -15.57 7.92 0.49
CA GLU A 71 -14.41 7.62 -0.37
C GLU A 71 -14.84 7.29 -1.82
N ASP A 72 -15.95 7.83 -2.25
CA ASP A 72 -16.57 7.55 -3.57
C ASP A 72 -15.71 8.03 -4.76
N VAL A 73 -14.73 8.90 -4.54
CA VAL A 73 -13.74 9.28 -5.55
C VAL A 73 -13.03 8.06 -6.15
N TYR A 74 -12.75 7.03 -5.34
CA TYR A 74 -12.12 5.80 -5.80
C TYR A 74 -12.97 5.04 -6.82
N LEU A 75 -14.30 5.14 -6.74
CA LEU A 75 -15.23 4.45 -7.65
C LEU A 75 -15.16 4.95 -9.10
N LYS A 76 -14.57 6.11 -9.34
CA LYS A 76 -14.34 6.69 -10.67
C LYS A 76 -13.08 6.15 -11.34
N HIS A 77 -12.31 5.33 -10.63
CA HIS A 77 -11.05 4.76 -11.06
C HIS A 77 -11.09 3.24 -11.01
N SER A 78 -10.01 2.59 -11.48
CA SER A 78 -9.90 1.12 -11.48
C SER A 78 -10.18 0.52 -10.10
N ASP A 79 -10.94 -0.57 -10.05
CA ASP A 79 -11.21 -1.37 -8.84
C ASP A 79 -9.94 -1.86 -8.13
N LYS A 80 -8.82 -1.89 -8.86
CA LYS A 80 -7.51 -2.25 -8.31
C LYS A 80 -7.04 -1.36 -7.15
N VAL A 81 -7.61 -0.15 -7.00
CA VAL A 81 -7.24 0.78 -5.92
C VAL A 81 -8.27 0.82 -4.79
N TRP A 82 -9.45 0.20 -4.94
CA TRP A 82 -10.56 0.32 -3.99
C TRP A 82 -10.28 -0.34 -2.62
N HIS A 83 -9.50 -1.43 -2.63
CA HIS A 83 -9.20 -2.18 -1.41
C HIS A 83 -8.35 -1.39 -0.40
N ALA A 84 -7.56 -0.43 -0.84
CA ALA A 84 -6.65 0.31 0.02
C ALA A 84 -7.40 1.20 1.04
N PRO A 85 -8.32 2.11 0.65
CA PRO A 85 -9.15 2.83 1.62
C PRO A 85 -10.03 1.89 2.45
N MET A 86 -10.54 0.80 1.87
CA MET A 86 -11.33 -0.18 2.62
C MET A 86 -10.50 -0.93 3.65
N GLY A 87 -9.25 -1.26 3.34
CA GLY A 87 -8.32 -1.87 4.29
C GLY A 87 -8.08 -0.98 5.51
N ALA A 88 -7.95 0.33 5.29
CA ALA A 88 -7.84 1.29 6.39
C ALA A 88 -9.11 1.34 7.26
N VAL A 89 -10.30 1.28 6.65
CA VAL A 89 -11.59 1.18 7.39
C VAL A 89 -11.66 -0.10 8.22
N VAL A 90 -11.29 -1.25 7.65
CA VAL A 90 -11.25 -2.52 8.39
C VAL A 90 -10.26 -2.44 9.55
N ALA A 91 -9.06 -1.89 9.32
CA ALA A 91 -8.05 -1.72 10.36
C ALA A 91 -8.58 -0.86 11.51
N GLU A 92 -9.21 0.27 11.22
CA GLU A 92 -9.75 1.18 12.21
C GLU A 92 -10.99 0.61 12.94
N LYS A 93 -12.01 0.19 12.18
CA LYS A 93 -13.33 -0.13 12.76
C LYS A 93 -13.46 -1.56 13.27
N VAL A 94 -12.74 -2.51 12.69
CA VAL A 94 -12.81 -3.93 13.07
C VAL A 94 -11.66 -4.32 14.00
N LEU A 95 -10.45 -3.82 13.72
CA LEU A 95 -9.24 -4.20 14.45
C LEU A 95 -8.78 -3.14 15.45
N ALA A 96 -9.55 -2.06 15.59
CA ALA A 96 -9.30 -0.97 16.55
C ALA A 96 -7.88 -0.35 16.45
N ILE A 97 -7.37 -0.21 15.24
CA ILE A 97 -6.11 0.49 14.98
C ILE A 97 -6.38 2.00 15.02
N GLU A 98 -5.77 2.70 15.95
CA GLU A 98 -5.94 4.14 16.16
C GLU A 98 -4.78 4.99 15.60
N ASN A 99 -3.63 4.35 15.31
CA ASN A 99 -2.45 5.04 14.79
C ASN A 99 -2.71 5.51 13.34
N LEU A 100 -2.88 6.83 13.19
CA LEU A 100 -3.17 7.45 11.89
C LEU A 100 -2.08 7.21 10.84
N ASP A 101 -0.82 7.05 11.24
CA ASP A 101 0.26 6.79 10.30
C ASP A 101 0.14 5.38 9.71
N ILE A 102 -0.23 4.39 10.52
CA ILE A 102 -0.56 3.03 10.04
C ILE A 102 -1.78 3.07 9.11
N LEU A 103 -2.86 3.75 9.49
CA LEU A 103 -4.06 3.85 8.67
C LEU A 103 -3.78 4.52 7.32
N ASN A 104 -2.97 5.58 7.31
CA ASN A 104 -2.55 6.26 6.08
C ASN A 104 -1.65 5.37 5.22
N ALA A 105 -0.71 4.63 5.81
CA ALA A 105 0.14 3.70 5.09
C ALA A 105 -0.70 2.60 4.39
N ILE A 106 -1.76 2.10 5.04
CA ILE A 106 -2.73 1.18 4.43
C ILE A 106 -3.52 1.89 3.33
N LYS A 107 -4.11 3.06 3.60
CA LYS A 107 -4.98 3.78 2.67
C LYS A 107 -4.28 4.16 1.37
N TYR A 108 -3.04 4.61 1.45
CA TYR A 108 -2.32 5.18 0.31
C TYR A 108 -1.29 4.23 -0.33
N HIS A 109 -1.23 2.96 0.06
CA HIS A 109 -0.23 2.03 -0.48
C HIS A 109 -0.39 1.77 -1.99
N THR A 110 -1.58 1.96 -2.55
CA THR A 110 -1.81 1.78 -4.00
C THR A 110 -1.60 3.07 -4.79
N THR A 111 -2.08 4.19 -4.29
CA THR A 111 -2.08 5.47 -5.01
C THR A 111 -0.85 6.31 -4.70
N GLY A 112 -0.31 6.19 -3.50
CA GLY A 112 0.55 7.22 -2.93
C GLY A 112 -0.22 8.50 -2.64
N ARG A 113 0.48 9.50 -2.11
CA ARG A 113 0.04 10.89 -1.97
C ARG A 113 1.25 11.83 -1.85
N PRO A 114 1.09 13.15 -2.05
CA PRO A 114 2.18 14.10 -1.73
C PRO A 114 2.60 14.00 -0.26
N LYS A 115 3.89 14.17 0.01
CA LYS A 115 4.45 14.21 1.37
C LYS A 115 4.09 12.97 2.22
N MET A 116 4.18 11.78 1.65
CA MET A 116 4.04 10.54 2.43
C MET A 116 4.99 10.55 3.62
N SER A 117 4.54 10.07 4.77
CA SER A 117 5.42 9.76 5.90
C SER A 117 6.43 8.68 5.53
N LYS A 118 7.48 8.51 6.32
CA LYS A 118 8.44 7.41 6.09
C LYS A 118 7.76 6.04 6.17
N LEU A 119 6.77 5.86 7.06
CA LEU A 119 6.02 4.62 7.16
C LEU A 119 5.18 4.37 5.90
N GLU A 120 4.48 5.39 5.39
CA GLU A 120 3.74 5.29 4.13
C GLU A 120 4.67 4.91 2.96
N GLN A 121 5.83 5.55 2.86
CA GLN A 121 6.84 5.23 1.83
C GLN A 121 7.35 3.79 1.97
N VAL A 122 7.63 3.34 3.20
CA VAL A 122 8.07 1.96 3.48
C VAL A 122 7.04 0.96 2.96
N ILE A 123 5.75 1.14 3.26
CA ILE A 123 4.70 0.21 2.81
C ILE A 123 4.51 0.28 1.29
N PHE A 124 4.51 1.48 0.71
CA PHE A 124 4.39 1.70 -0.73
C PHE A 124 5.51 1.01 -1.52
N VAL A 125 6.76 1.11 -1.03
CA VAL A 125 7.93 0.47 -1.64
C VAL A 125 7.94 -1.04 -1.36
N ALA A 126 7.60 -1.47 -0.14
CA ALA A 126 7.59 -2.88 0.23
C ALA A 126 6.59 -3.71 -0.60
N ASP A 127 5.36 -3.21 -0.77
CA ASP A 127 4.36 -3.88 -1.62
C ASP A 127 4.87 -4.03 -3.06
N TYR A 128 5.53 -3.00 -3.59
CA TYR A 128 6.03 -3.03 -4.96
C TYR A 128 7.24 -3.96 -5.15
N THR A 129 8.05 -4.17 -4.10
CA THR A 129 9.37 -4.82 -4.21
C THR A 129 9.52 -6.10 -3.40
N GLU A 130 8.43 -6.67 -2.86
CA GLU A 130 8.50 -7.90 -2.07
C GLU A 130 9.12 -9.07 -2.88
N PRO A 131 9.71 -10.10 -2.21
CA PRO A 131 10.57 -11.08 -2.88
C PRO A 131 9.93 -11.85 -4.03
N ASN A 132 8.60 -12.11 -3.97
CA ASN A 132 7.90 -12.87 -4.99
C ASN A 132 7.62 -12.05 -6.26
N ARG A 133 7.89 -10.75 -6.25
CA ARG A 133 7.82 -9.90 -7.44
C ARG A 133 9.14 -9.93 -8.20
N THR A 134 9.18 -10.68 -9.30
CA THR A 134 10.40 -10.97 -10.07
C THR A 134 10.54 -10.14 -11.34
N HIS A 135 9.66 -9.17 -11.58
CA HIS A 135 9.72 -8.30 -12.75
C HIS A 135 10.96 -7.39 -12.70
N ALA A 136 11.56 -7.11 -13.86
CA ALA A 136 12.75 -6.25 -13.97
C ALA A 136 12.56 -4.88 -13.28
N ASN A 137 11.38 -4.29 -13.42
CA ASN A 137 11.03 -3.02 -12.78
C ASN A 137 11.10 -3.08 -11.23
N CYS A 138 10.62 -4.16 -10.62
CA CYS A 138 10.69 -4.35 -9.17
C CYS A 138 12.14 -4.54 -8.72
N ILE A 139 12.95 -5.26 -9.50
CA ILE A 139 14.38 -5.48 -9.22
C ILE A 139 15.13 -4.13 -9.26
N ALA A 140 14.89 -3.31 -10.28
CA ALA A 140 15.49 -1.98 -10.39
C ALA A 140 15.15 -1.07 -9.19
N VAL A 141 13.91 -1.11 -8.69
CA VAL A 141 13.51 -0.34 -7.51
C VAL A 141 14.20 -0.86 -6.23
N ARG A 142 14.53 -2.15 -6.12
CA ARG A 142 15.29 -2.68 -4.96
C ARG A 142 16.65 -2.03 -4.81
N GLU A 143 17.32 -1.66 -5.91
CA GLU A 143 18.59 -0.96 -5.88
C GLU A 143 18.46 0.45 -5.26
N LEU A 144 17.23 1.00 -5.23
CA LEU A 144 16.94 2.31 -4.67
C LEU A 144 16.54 2.28 -3.18
N TRP A 145 16.54 1.12 -2.53
CA TRP A 145 16.13 0.98 -1.11
C TRP A 145 16.94 1.85 -0.13
N GLY A 146 18.08 2.41 -0.55
CA GLY A 146 18.87 3.38 0.21
C GLY A 146 18.23 4.77 0.29
N ASN A 147 17.27 5.08 -0.58
CA ASN A 147 16.61 6.38 -0.64
C ASN A 147 15.12 6.18 -0.99
N LEU A 148 14.26 6.28 0.02
CA LEU A 148 12.82 6.05 -0.15
C LEU A 148 12.19 7.04 -1.14
N ASP A 149 12.59 8.30 -1.14
CA ASP A 149 12.03 9.30 -2.07
C ASP A 149 12.33 8.93 -3.53
N LYS A 150 13.54 8.45 -3.83
CA LYS A 150 13.91 7.96 -5.16
C LYS A 150 13.14 6.69 -5.53
N ALA A 151 13.02 5.74 -4.62
CA ALA A 151 12.25 4.52 -4.83
C ALA A 151 10.77 4.82 -5.12
N VAL A 152 10.17 5.71 -4.35
CA VAL A 152 8.78 6.17 -4.55
C VAL A 152 8.62 6.86 -5.91
N ALA A 153 9.55 7.77 -6.27
CA ALA A 153 9.53 8.47 -7.55
C ALA A 153 9.56 7.50 -8.74
N GLU A 154 10.43 6.50 -8.69
CA GLU A 154 10.54 5.48 -9.73
C GLU A 154 9.28 4.62 -9.83
N ILE A 155 8.70 4.18 -8.71
CA ILE A 155 7.44 3.43 -8.70
C ILE A 155 6.31 4.25 -9.31
N LEU A 156 6.18 5.52 -8.93
CA LEU A 156 5.13 6.40 -9.44
C LEU A 156 5.28 6.64 -10.95
N LYS A 157 6.49 6.81 -11.45
CA LYS A 157 6.79 6.91 -12.88
C LYS A 157 6.32 5.64 -13.62
N GLN A 158 6.72 4.46 -13.16
CA GLN A 158 6.31 3.19 -13.76
C GLN A 158 4.79 2.96 -13.70
N LYS A 159 4.13 3.38 -12.61
CA LYS A 159 2.66 3.34 -12.51
C LYS A 159 2.00 4.26 -13.53
N LEU A 160 2.51 5.48 -13.70
CA LEU A 160 2.00 6.44 -14.68
C LEU A 160 2.13 5.90 -16.10
N GLU A 161 3.29 5.39 -16.48
CA GLU A 161 3.55 4.75 -17.76
C GLU A 161 2.56 3.62 -18.01
N LYS A 162 2.40 2.71 -17.05
CA LYS A 162 1.50 1.56 -17.15
C LYS A 162 0.02 1.95 -17.30
N VAL A 163 -0.45 2.93 -16.54
CA VAL A 163 -1.84 3.40 -16.62
C VAL A 163 -2.10 4.08 -17.96
N THR A 164 -1.12 4.85 -18.46
CA THR A 164 -1.18 5.51 -19.77
C THR A 164 -1.22 4.48 -20.91
N GLU A 165 -0.36 3.47 -20.89
CA GLU A 165 -0.34 2.36 -21.86
C GLU A 165 -1.69 1.62 -21.94
N LEU A 166 -2.35 1.45 -20.79
CA LEU A 166 -3.64 0.77 -20.69
C LEU A 166 -4.85 1.67 -21.01
N GLY A 167 -4.64 2.96 -21.27
CA GLY A 167 -5.72 3.92 -21.52
C GLY A 167 -6.64 4.10 -20.30
N LEU A 168 -6.15 3.87 -19.09
CA LEU A 168 -6.92 3.99 -17.86
C LEU A 168 -6.77 5.39 -17.24
N ASN A 169 -7.78 5.81 -16.47
CA ASN A 169 -7.72 7.05 -15.71
C ASN A 169 -6.86 6.88 -14.45
N LEU A 170 -5.85 7.73 -14.32
CA LEU A 170 -5.01 7.79 -13.12
C LEU A 170 -5.80 8.38 -11.94
N HIS A 171 -5.64 7.79 -10.76
CA HIS A 171 -6.23 8.36 -9.54
C HIS A 171 -5.60 9.73 -9.23
N PRO A 172 -6.38 10.75 -8.81
CA PRO A 172 -5.84 12.08 -8.52
C PRO A 172 -4.68 12.09 -7.53
N ASP A 173 -4.76 11.26 -6.48
CA ASP A 173 -3.68 11.14 -5.49
C ASP A 173 -2.39 10.62 -6.13
N THR A 174 -2.47 9.66 -7.07
CA THR A 174 -1.30 9.14 -7.77
C THR A 174 -0.65 10.21 -8.63
N LEU A 175 -1.45 11.00 -9.33
CA LEU A 175 -0.95 12.13 -10.13
C LEU A 175 -0.28 13.18 -9.23
N ALA A 176 -0.92 13.56 -8.13
CA ALA A 176 -0.39 14.52 -7.18
C ALA A 176 0.89 13.99 -6.50
N ALA A 177 0.93 12.69 -6.17
CA ALA A 177 2.13 12.05 -5.66
C ALA A 177 3.27 12.10 -6.68
N TYR A 178 3.01 11.74 -7.95
CA TYR A 178 4.01 11.81 -9.01
C TYR A 178 4.56 13.23 -9.18
N GLU A 179 3.70 14.23 -9.25
CA GLU A 179 4.11 15.64 -9.36
C GLU A 179 4.99 16.09 -8.18
N TYR A 180 4.71 15.58 -6.98
CA TYR A 180 5.51 15.88 -5.79
C TYR A 180 6.87 15.16 -5.80
N TYR A 181 6.89 13.86 -6.17
CA TYR A 181 8.09 13.03 -6.06
C TYR A 181 8.99 13.02 -7.30
N LYS A 182 8.52 13.44 -8.49
CA LYS A 182 9.31 13.45 -9.73
C LYS A 182 10.63 14.20 -9.63
N LYS A 183 10.76 15.15 -8.72
CA LYS A 183 12.02 15.89 -8.45
C LYS A 183 13.13 15.04 -7.84
N TYR A 184 12.81 13.82 -7.38
CA TYR A 184 13.77 12.86 -6.85
C TYR A 184 14.14 11.77 -7.85
N ALA A 185 13.48 11.74 -9.02
CA ALA A 185 13.77 10.82 -10.10
C ALA A 185 14.93 11.40 -10.93
N ASP A 186 16.14 11.00 -10.61
CA ASP A 186 17.36 11.29 -11.41
C ASP A 186 17.97 9.98 -11.88
#